data_51c4ca393ee33085e47f619eeb7587c3
#
_entry.id   51c4ca393ee33085e47f619eeb7587c3
#
_cell.length_a   1.000
_cell.length_b   1.000
_cell.length_c   1.000
_cell.angle_alpha   90.00
_cell.angle_beta   90.00
_cell.angle_gamma   90.00
#
_symmetry.space_group_name_H-M   'P 1'
#
loop_
_entity.id
_entity.type
_entity.pdbx_description
1 polymer ?
#
loop_
_entity_poly.entity_id
_entity_poly.type
_entity_poly.pdbx_seq_one_letter_code
_entity_poly.pdbx_strand_id
1 'polypeptide(L)'
;MGKIRVRLSGFALFAGNISSFLLGFVFVVLISRNLSQGELGAWFFIGSMLSYFQVFEKILPYWSLRDSARGARIVKTSLIFSFLLSLPFFSGFILSSLPMSAIVRVDTAVFLLASILLPLYYIQDSLTSILYAKSPHLASLRNPIIDGLKIPVAILLLVYGLKGVLIAVILANLMYVIYLVIILKNEFESELRLDWFKKRFKHLWLPLFHSVSGYINNAFDSFLIGVLLSPAELAYYGIGMTISNIVKTSKHMATPFGVKLLSVGRTDQREVRSLLKFISIFVIPMLVGGVLLSPYLFGIFGKRYINGAWVLPPLLVAASFTTYSSIFSNLLTGLEKADRSLEVGYRDLLKSKLFIIDLINYLFTAILIALSILLVPVMGVFGATLSRLGASIALFSIMIYMGRCYLPSKAIIIDLAKICAACLPMSAFLIFFKPISSITTLIDVGIGAAIYFAALYAIDSESRFLIKSFVRELSERMFAFM
;
A
#
# COMPACT_ATOMS: atom_id res chain seq x y z
N MET A 1 -18.02 27.36 -4.76
CA MET A 1 -17.40 26.14 -4.18
C MET A 1 -18.50 25.11 -3.92
N GLY A 2 -18.56 24.02 -4.71
CA GLY A 2 -19.53 22.94 -4.48
C GLY A 2 -19.26 22.28 -3.13
N LYS A 3 -20.30 22.04 -2.33
CA LYS A 3 -20.19 21.30 -1.08
C LYS A 3 -19.60 19.91 -1.39
N ILE A 4 -18.37 19.65 -0.93
CA ILE A 4 -17.74 18.34 -1.03
C ILE A 4 -18.64 17.36 -0.27
N ARG A 5 -19.26 16.41 -0.99
CA ARG A 5 -20.08 15.37 -0.39
C ARG A 5 -19.14 14.33 0.25
N VAL A 6 -18.70 14.59 1.49
CA VAL A 6 -17.70 13.80 2.23
C VAL A 6 -18.02 12.28 2.22
N ARG A 7 -19.30 11.91 2.31
CA ARG A 7 -19.74 10.51 2.28
C ARG A 7 -19.49 9.84 0.92
N LEU A 8 -19.77 10.56 -0.19
CA LEU A 8 -19.58 10.06 -1.54
C LEU A 8 -18.09 9.86 -1.84
N SER A 9 -17.26 10.84 -1.46
CA SER A 9 -15.81 10.79 -1.64
C SER A 9 -15.15 9.64 -0.85
N GLY A 10 -15.62 9.36 0.37
CA GLY A 10 -15.09 8.25 1.17
C GLY A 10 -15.38 6.87 0.57
N PHE A 11 -16.58 6.67 0.01
CA PHE A 11 -16.93 5.43 -0.67
C PHE A 11 -16.15 5.25 -1.98
N ALA A 12 -16.04 6.31 -2.79
CA ALA A 12 -15.27 6.28 -4.02
C ALA A 12 -13.79 5.92 -3.77
N LEU A 13 -13.20 6.46 -2.69
CA LEU A 13 -11.84 6.11 -2.25
C LEU A 13 -11.71 4.64 -1.85
N PHE A 14 -12.68 4.12 -1.08
CA PHE A 14 -12.68 2.71 -0.66
C PHE A 14 -12.83 1.76 -1.85
N ALA A 15 -13.82 1.99 -2.71
CA ALA A 15 -14.04 1.21 -3.91
C ALA A 15 -12.84 1.29 -4.88
N GLY A 16 -12.26 2.48 -5.06
CA GLY A 16 -11.06 2.70 -5.84
C GLY A 16 -9.86 1.92 -5.32
N ASN A 17 -9.65 1.86 -4.00
CA ASN A 17 -8.54 1.12 -3.41
C ASN A 17 -8.72 -0.41 -3.55
N ILE A 18 -9.93 -0.94 -3.38
CA ILE A 18 -10.20 -2.37 -3.58
C ILE A 18 -10.03 -2.74 -5.06
N SER A 19 -10.61 -1.95 -5.97
CA SER A 19 -10.47 -2.18 -7.41
C SER A 19 -9.01 -2.14 -7.84
N SER A 20 -8.25 -1.17 -7.36
CA SER A 20 -6.81 -1.06 -7.62
C SER A 20 -6.06 -2.30 -7.13
N PHE A 21 -6.35 -2.76 -5.92
CA PHE A 21 -5.70 -3.96 -5.39
C PHE A 21 -6.00 -5.17 -6.28
N LEU A 22 -7.26 -5.40 -6.65
CA LEU A 22 -7.67 -6.53 -7.50
C LEU A 22 -7.02 -6.45 -8.89
N LEU A 23 -7.07 -5.28 -9.53
CA LEU A 23 -6.44 -5.07 -10.84
C LEU A 23 -4.91 -5.22 -10.75
N GLY A 24 -4.28 -4.69 -9.70
CA GLY A 24 -2.85 -4.88 -9.46
C GLY A 24 -2.46 -6.34 -9.26
N PHE A 25 -3.27 -7.11 -8.53
CA PHE A 25 -3.08 -8.54 -8.35
C PHE A 25 -3.20 -9.29 -9.69
N VAL A 26 -4.27 -9.03 -10.45
CA VAL A 26 -4.48 -9.61 -11.80
C VAL A 26 -3.31 -9.28 -12.73
N PHE A 27 -2.81 -8.04 -12.69
CA PHE A 27 -1.65 -7.65 -13.47
C PHE A 27 -0.40 -8.47 -13.12
N VAL A 28 -0.10 -8.66 -11.82
CA VAL A 28 1.06 -9.47 -11.41
C VAL A 28 0.88 -10.93 -11.80
N VAL A 29 -0.34 -11.50 -11.70
CA VAL A 29 -0.65 -12.84 -12.20
C VAL A 29 -0.41 -12.93 -13.71
N LEU A 30 -0.87 -11.94 -14.47
CA LEU A 30 -0.68 -11.89 -15.92
C LEU A 30 0.80 -11.91 -16.28
N ILE A 31 1.60 -11.02 -15.71
CA ILE A 31 3.03 -10.93 -16.04
C ILE A 31 3.82 -12.14 -15.53
N SER A 32 3.48 -12.69 -14.37
CA SER A 32 4.18 -13.86 -13.81
C SER A 32 4.00 -15.12 -14.64
N ARG A 33 2.87 -15.27 -15.33
CA ARG A 33 2.61 -16.42 -16.20
C ARG A 33 3.33 -16.33 -17.54
N ASN A 34 3.60 -15.12 -18.02
CA ASN A 34 4.14 -14.88 -19.34
C ASN A 34 5.63 -14.53 -19.35
N LEU A 35 6.14 -13.90 -18.32
CA LEU A 35 7.57 -13.59 -18.16
C LEU A 35 8.33 -14.79 -17.59
N SER A 36 9.62 -14.86 -17.86
CA SER A 36 10.53 -15.78 -17.15
C SER A 36 10.61 -15.39 -15.67
N GLN A 37 11.06 -16.32 -14.81
CA GLN A 37 11.24 -16.05 -13.38
C GLN A 37 12.25 -14.92 -13.12
N GLY A 38 13.33 -14.87 -13.94
CA GLY A 38 14.32 -13.80 -13.86
C GLY A 38 13.76 -12.42 -14.25
N GLU A 39 12.94 -12.36 -15.33
CA GLU A 39 12.28 -11.10 -15.74
C GLU A 39 11.28 -10.62 -14.71
N LEU A 40 10.51 -11.53 -14.08
CA LEU A 40 9.60 -11.13 -13.00
C LEU A 40 10.36 -10.60 -11.79
N GLY A 41 11.49 -11.23 -11.42
CA GLY A 41 12.37 -10.71 -10.38
C GLY A 41 12.94 -9.35 -10.73
N ALA A 42 13.37 -9.15 -11.97
CA ALA A 42 13.84 -7.86 -12.46
C ALA A 42 12.75 -6.78 -12.41
N TRP A 43 11.50 -7.13 -12.71
CA TRP A 43 10.34 -6.25 -12.51
C TRP A 43 10.24 -5.74 -11.07
N PHE A 44 10.31 -6.63 -10.09
CA PHE A 44 10.27 -6.25 -8.67
C PHE A 44 11.51 -5.44 -8.25
N PHE A 45 12.69 -5.78 -8.80
CA PHE A 45 13.91 -5.03 -8.53
C PHE A 45 13.85 -3.59 -9.05
N ILE A 46 13.40 -3.40 -10.29
CA ILE A 46 13.21 -2.08 -10.89
C ILE A 46 12.20 -1.27 -10.08
N GLY A 47 11.10 -1.89 -9.63
CA GLY A 47 10.13 -1.24 -8.75
C GLY A 47 10.74 -0.77 -7.44
N SER A 48 11.63 -1.57 -6.84
CA SER A 48 12.35 -1.19 -5.62
C SER A 48 13.33 -0.04 -5.87
N MET A 49 14.07 -0.08 -6.97
CA MET A 49 14.96 1.03 -7.35
C MET A 49 14.18 2.34 -7.58
N LEU A 50 13.10 2.29 -8.36
CA LEU A 50 12.26 3.46 -8.59
C LEU A 50 11.80 4.09 -7.27
N SER A 51 11.44 3.26 -6.28
CA SER A 51 11.01 3.74 -4.96
C SER A 51 12.05 4.60 -4.25
N TYR A 52 13.34 4.30 -4.36
CA TYR A 52 14.38 5.15 -3.77
C TYR A 52 14.46 6.53 -4.43
N PHE A 53 14.31 6.60 -5.74
CA PHE A 53 14.32 7.87 -6.47
C PHE A 53 13.00 8.64 -6.34
N GLN A 54 11.92 8.01 -5.89
CA GLN A 54 10.63 8.63 -5.60
C GLN A 54 10.55 9.29 -4.21
N VAL A 55 11.52 9.10 -3.34
CA VAL A 55 11.51 9.67 -1.98
C VAL A 55 11.23 11.18 -2.01
N PHE A 56 11.83 11.90 -2.94
CA PHE A 56 11.68 13.35 -3.07
C PHE A 56 10.41 13.78 -3.83
N GLU A 57 9.70 12.86 -4.43
CA GLU A 57 8.43 13.11 -5.13
C GLU A 57 7.39 13.76 -4.21
N LYS A 58 7.36 13.40 -2.91
CA LYS A 58 6.36 13.88 -1.96
C LYS A 58 6.51 15.33 -1.51
N ILE A 59 7.58 16.00 -1.86
CA ILE A 59 7.83 17.40 -1.49
C ILE A 59 6.70 18.32 -2.00
N LEU A 60 6.47 18.31 -3.30
CA LEU A 60 5.48 19.21 -3.92
C LEU A 60 4.03 18.76 -3.67
N PRO A 61 3.66 17.49 -3.78
CA PRO A 61 2.31 17.01 -3.48
C PRO A 61 1.80 17.41 -2.09
N TYR A 62 2.67 17.34 -1.09
CA TYR A 62 2.34 17.73 0.29
C TYR A 62 1.82 19.17 0.40
N TRP A 63 2.53 20.10 -0.24
CA TRP A 63 2.17 21.51 -0.23
C TRP A 63 1.06 21.84 -1.22
N SER A 64 1.06 21.18 -2.39
CA SER A 64 0.06 21.37 -3.44
C SER A 64 -1.35 21.04 -2.94
N LEU A 65 -1.50 19.95 -2.17
CA LEU A 65 -2.77 19.58 -1.55
C LEU A 65 -3.28 20.68 -0.60
N ARG A 66 -2.42 21.14 0.32
CA ARG A 66 -2.80 22.10 1.37
C ARG A 66 -3.12 23.49 0.80
N ASP A 67 -2.29 23.96 -0.11
CA ASP A 67 -2.45 25.30 -0.65
C ASP A 67 -3.59 25.37 -1.66
N SER A 68 -3.82 24.31 -2.45
CA SER A 68 -4.99 24.24 -3.35
C SER A 68 -6.30 24.13 -2.56
N ALA A 69 -6.32 23.42 -1.43
CA ALA A 69 -7.48 23.40 -0.54
C ALA A 69 -7.81 24.77 0.06
N ARG A 70 -6.81 25.65 0.17
CA ARG A 70 -6.95 27.06 0.58
C ARG A 70 -7.25 28.01 -0.57
N GLY A 71 -7.48 27.49 -1.78
CA GLY A 71 -7.85 28.26 -2.97
C GLY A 71 -6.67 28.77 -3.81
N ALA A 72 -5.44 28.35 -3.53
CA ALA A 72 -4.30 28.73 -4.36
C ALA A 72 -4.38 28.08 -5.75
N ARG A 73 -4.19 28.89 -6.80
CA ARG A 73 -4.07 28.41 -8.19
C ARG A 73 -2.60 28.17 -8.51
N ILE A 74 -2.17 26.92 -8.46
CA ILE A 74 -0.75 26.53 -8.56
C ILE A 74 -0.49 25.35 -9.52
N VAL A 75 -1.47 24.99 -10.36
CA VAL A 75 -1.37 23.83 -11.26
C VAL A 75 -0.16 23.93 -12.18
N LYS A 76 -0.02 25.06 -12.90
CA LYS A 76 1.12 25.31 -13.81
C LYS A 76 2.45 25.28 -13.07
N THR A 77 2.51 25.91 -11.89
CA THR A 77 3.70 25.94 -11.03
C THR A 77 4.06 24.53 -10.57
N SER A 78 3.09 23.77 -10.06
CA SER A 78 3.30 22.40 -9.59
C SER A 78 3.77 21.48 -10.71
N LEU A 79 3.21 21.57 -11.91
CA LEU A 79 3.61 20.76 -13.06
C LEU A 79 5.07 21.03 -13.43
N ILE A 80 5.43 22.31 -13.65
CA ILE A 80 6.78 22.68 -14.10
C ILE A 80 7.82 22.28 -13.05
N PHE A 81 7.58 22.61 -11.78
CA PHE A 81 8.56 22.29 -10.73
C PHE A 81 8.62 20.81 -10.39
N SER A 82 7.54 20.05 -10.52
CA SER A 82 7.59 18.58 -10.40
C SER A 82 8.44 17.95 -11.49
N PHE A 83 8.28 18.41 -12.73
CA PHE A 83 9.12 17.98 -13.85
C PHE A 83 10.59 18.33 -13.60
N LEU A 84 10.90 19.59 -13.28
CA LEU A 84 12.28 20.02 -13.01
C LEU A 84 12.89 19.27 -11.83
N LEU A 85 12.13 19.05 -10.76
CA LEU A 85 12.59 18.28 -9.59
C LEU A 85 12.85 16.82 -9.94
N SER A 86 12.16 16.25 -10.91
CA SER A 86 12.39 14.87 -11.33
C SER A 86 13.70 14.66 -12.10
N LEU A 87 14.23 15.70 -12.77
CA LEU A 87 15.39 15.56 -13.65
C LEU A 87 16.66 15.05 -12.96
N PRO A 88 17.08 15.55 -11.77
CA PRO A 88 18.23 15.00 -11.06
C PRO A 88 18.05 13.51 -10.72
N PHE A 89 16.86 13.09 -10.33
CA PHE A 89 16.54 11.71 -9.96
C PHE A 89 16.45 10.81 -11.19
N PHE A 90 15.89 11.31 -12.29
CA PHE A 90 15.90 10.66 -13.60
C PHE A 90 17.34 10.41 -14.07
N SER A 91 18.20 11.43 -14.02
CA SER A 91 19.62 11.31 -14.38
C SER A 91 20.35 10.36 -13.46
N GLY A 92 20.12 10.42 -12.14
CA GLY A 92 20.70 9.51 -11.17
C GLY A 92 20.28 8.06 -11.39
N PHE A 93 19.01 7.81 -11.76
CA PHE A 93 18.54 6.48 -12.12
C PHE A 93 19.22 5.97 -13.39
N ILE A 94 19.37 6.78 -14.43
CA ILE A 94 20.10 6.41 -15.65
C ILE A 94 21.55 6.05 -15.34
N LEU A 95 22.23 6.85 -14.53
CA LEU A 95 23.62 6.57 -14.12
C LEU A 95 23.74 5.24 -13.34
N SER A 96 22.75 4.94 -12.50
CA SER A 96 22.70 3.67 -11.75
C SER A 96 22.29 2.47 -12.62
N SER A 97 21.73 2.69 -13.80
CA SER A 97 21.22 1.63 -14.69
C SER A 97 22.32 0.66 -15.14
N LEU A 98 23.50 1.17 -15.47
CA LEU A 98 24.65 0.35 -15.92
C LEU A 98 25.11 -0.66 -14.84
N PRO A 99 25.50 -0.23 -13.63
CA PRO A 99 25.91 -1.19 -12.60
C PRO A 99 24.78 -2.12 -12.17
N MET A 100 23.55 -1.64 -12.10
CA MET A 100 22.41 -2.44 -11.67
C MET A 100 22.00 -3.49 -12.72
N SER A 101 22.06 -3.15 -14.01
CA SER A 101 21.80 -4.11 -15.09
C SER A 101 22.81 -5.27 -15.08
N ALA A 102 24.07 -4.99 -14.78
CA ALA A 102 25.10 -6.01 -14.65
C ALA A 102 24.87 -6.93 -13.44
N ILE A 103 24.48 -6.36 -12.28
CA ILE A 103 24.20 -7.12 -11.06
C ILE A 103 23.00 -8.06 -11.26
N VAL A 104 21.91 -7.54 -11.82
CA VAL A 104 20.65 -8.30 -11.99
C VAL A 104 20.64 -9.13 -13.28
N ARG A 105 21.67 -8.97 -14.14
CA ARG A 105 21.83 -9.65 -15.44
C ARG A 105 20.62 -9.44 -16.36
N VAL A 106 20.16 -8.20 -16.46
CA VAL A 106 19.04 -7.77 -17.32
C VAL A 106 19.54 -6.68 -18.25
N ASP A 107 18.99 -6.64 -19.47
CA ASP A 107 19.34 -5.64 -20.47
C ASP A 107 19.20 -4.21 -19.92
N THR A 108 20.23 -3.41 -20.08
CA THR A 108 20.27 -2.00 -19.65
C THR A 108 19.12 -1.19 -20.26
N ALA A 109 18.67 -1.54 -21.47
CA ALA A 109 17.51 -0.88 -22.10
C ALA A 109 16.23 -0.97 -21.25
N VAL A 110 16.07 -2.03 -20.45
CA VAL A 110 14.93 -2.20 -19.52
C VAL A 110 14.96 -1.13 -18.43
N PHE A 111 16.15 -0.86 -17.86
CA PHE A 111 16.32 0.20 -16.86
C PHE A 111 16.14 1.60 -17.47
N LEU A 112 16.68 1.82 -18.68
CA LEU A 112 16.48 3.09 -19.39
C LEU A 112 15.02 3.36 -19.69
N LEU A 113 14.24 2.35 -20.10
CA LEU A 113 12.79 2.48 -20.23
C LEU A 113 12.12 2.81 -18.89
N ALA A 114 12.51 2.12 -17.82
CA ALA A 114 11.93 2.34 -16.50
C ALA A 114 12.19 3.76 -15.98
N SER A 115 13.31 4.40 -16.34
CA SER A 115 13.62 5.77 -15.93
C SER A 115 12.53 6.79 -16.33
N ILE A 116 11.85 6.57 -17.47
CA ILE A 116 10.77 7.44 -17.98
C ILE A 116 9.60 7.52 -16.99
N LEU A 117 9.43 6.52 -16.13
CA LEU A 117 8.40 6.52 -15.10
C LEU A 117 8.63 7.59 -14.03
N LEU A 118 9.88 7.99 -13.75
CA LEU A 118 10.18 8.98 -12.71
C LEU A 118 9.54 10.35 -12.98
N PRO A 119 9.77 11.01 -14.12
CA PRO A 119 9.09 12.28 -14.42
C PRO A 119 7.57 12.16 -14.40
N LEU A 120 7.02 11.03 -14.91
CA LEU A 120 5.59 10.79 -14.89
C LEU A 120 5.05 10.69 -13.45
N TYR A 121 5.74 10.00 -12.54
CA TYR A 121 5.33 9.87 -11.14
C TYR A 121 5.36 11.21 -10.42
N TYR A 122 6.42 12.01 -10.59
CA TYR A 122 6.54 13.34 -9.98
C TYR A 122 5.42 14.29 -10.42
N ILE A 123 5.12 14.32 -11.72
CA ILE A 123 4.05 15.14 -12.27
C ILE A 123 2.68 14.67 -11.77
N GLN A 124 2.39 13.37 -11.93
CA GLN A 124 1.07 12.83 -11.60
C GLN A 124 0.74 12.95 -10.10
N ASP A 125 1.70 12.74 -9.20
CA ASP A 125 1.45 12.85 -7.76
C ASP A 125 1.13 14.29 -7.36
N SER A 126 1.85 15.25 -7.93
CA SER A 126 1.62 16.67 -7.68
C SER A 126 0.26 17.14 -8.18
N LEU A 127 -0.11 16.78 -9.42
CA LEU A 127 -1.41 17.14 -10.01
C LEU A 127 -2.57 16.38 -9.34
N THR A 128 -2.37 15.10 -8.99
CA THR A 128 -3.36 14.31 -8.24
C THR A 128 -3.65 14.94 -6.88
N SER A 129 -2.64 15.45 -6.20
CA SER A 129 -2.80 16.14 -4.91
C SER A 129 -3.64 17.41 -5.03
N ILE A 130 -3.48 18.18 -6.12
CA ILE A 130 -4.33 19.32 -6.40
C ILE A 130 -5.78 18.88 -6.70
N LEU A 131 -5.94 17.82 -7.48
CA LEU A 131 -7.25 17.26 -7.80
C LEU A 131 -7.95 16.72 -6.53
N TYR A 132 -7.21 16.12 -5.59
CA TYR A 132 -7.74 15.71 -4.28
C TYR A 132 -8.29 16.90 -3.48
N ALA A 133 -7.61 18.04 -3.51
CA ALA A 133 -8.08 19.23 -2.82
C ALA A 133 -9.40 19.78 -3.38
N LYS A 134 -9.65 19.60 -4.69
CA LYS A 134 -10.79 20.16 -5.40
C LYS A 134 -11.92 19.18 -5.63
N SER A 135 -11.59 17.96 -6.05
CA SER A 135 -12.53 16.92 -6.46
C SER A 135 -12.02 15.54 -6.04
N PRO A 136 -12.12 15.18 -4.74
CA PRO A 136 -11.57 13.92 -4.22
C PRO A 136 -12.08 12.67 -4.94
N HIS A 137 -13.34 12.69 -5.42
CA HIS A 137 -13.94 11.57 -6.14
C HIS A 137 -13.28 11.32 -7.50
N LEU A 138 -12.88 12.37 -8.23
CA LEU A 138 -12.13 12.23 -9.49
C LEU A 138 -10.68 11.79 -9.24
N ALA A 139 -10.07 12.29 -8.18
CA ALA A 139 -8.72 11.88 -7.81
C ALA A 139 -8.65 10.40 -7.38
N SER A 140 -9.74 9.84 -6.81
CA SER A 140 -9.81 8.43 -6.43
C SER A 140 -9.78 7.46 -7.63
N LEU A 141 -10.04 7.95 -8.85
CA LEU A 141 -9.96 7.16 -10.09
C LEU A 141 -8.52 6.91 -10.57
N ARG A 142 -7.50 7.50 -9.93
CA ARG A 142 -6.09 7.33 -10.30
C ARG A 142 -5.73 5.87 -10.56
N ASN A 143 -5.83 5.05 -9.53
CA ASN A 143 -5.39 3.66 -9.61
C ASN A 143 -6.29 2.81 -10.52
N PRO A 144 -7.62 2.90 -10.48
CA PRO A 144 -8.48 2.22 -11.44
C PRO A 144 -8.15 2.56 -12.90
N ILE A 145 -7.83 3.82 -13.22
CA ILE A 145 -7.45 4.23 -14.58
C ILE A 145 -6.10 3.61 -14.96
N ILE A 146 -5.07 3.78 -14.13
CA ILE A 146 -3.73 3.26 -14.42
C ILE A 146 -3.76 1.73 -14.51
N ASP A 147 -4.35 1.06 -13.51
CA ASP A 147 -4.38 -0.39 -13.44
C ASP A 147 -5.28 -0.99 -14.53
N GLY A 148 -6.40 -0.34 -14.85
CA GLY A 148 -7.32 -0.75 -15.92
C GLY A 148 -6.73 -0.60 -17.31
N LEU A 149 -5.91 0.41 -17.56
CA LEU A 149 -5.26 0.63 -18.86
C LEU A 149 -4.02 -0.24 -19.05
N LYS A 150 -3.20 -0.43 -17.99
CA LYS A 150 -1.96 -1.19 -18.15
C LYS A 150 -2.19 -2.67 -18.48
N ILE A 151 -3.31 -3.29 -18.02
CA ILE A 151 -3.58 -4.71 -18.25
C ILE A 151 -3.80 -5.00 -19.74
N PRO A 152 -4.76 -4.37 -20.46
CA PRO A 152 -4.97 -4.67 -21.87
C PRO A 152 -3.76 -4.30 -22.72
N VAL A 153 -3.08 -3.19 -22.42
CA VAL A 153 -1.86 -2.80 -23.14
C VAL A 153 -0.74 -3.80 -22.90
N ALA A 154 -0.57 -4.30 -21.65
CA ALA A 154 0.41 -5.33 -21.35
C ALA A 154 0.12 -6.63 -22.11
N ILE A 155 -1.14 -7.07 -22.22
CA ILE A 155 -1.52 -8.27 -22.98
C ILE A 155 -1.03 -8.16 -24.44
N LEU A 156 -1.20 -7.00 -25.07
CA LEU A 156 -0.76 -6.77 -26.44
C LEU A 156 0.76 -6.74 -26.59
N LEU A 157 1.47 -6.27 -25.56
CA LEU A 157 2.92 -6.05 -25.62
C LEU A 157 3.74 -7.16 -24.94
N LEU A 158 3.11 -8.18 -24.36
CA LEU A 158 3.80 -9.31 -23.71
C LEU A 158 4.79 -10.06 -24.63
N VAL A 159 4.57 -10.01 -25.95
CA VAL A 159 5.50 -10.57 -26.95
C VAL A 159 6.93 -9.98 -26.81
N TYR A 160 7.05 -8.75 -26.32
CA TYR A 160 8.32 -8.08 -26.08
C TYR A 160 8.88 -8.33 -24.66
N GLY A 161 8.34 -9.30 -23.92
CA GLY A 161 8.79 -9.64 -22.56
C GLY A 161 8.69 -8.47 -21.59
N LEU A 162 9.66 -8.32 -20.72
CA LEU A 162 9.70 -7.25 -19.69
C LEU A 162 9.68 -5.84 -20.30
N LYS A 163 10.28 -5.63 -21.48
CA LYS A 163 10.23 -4.32 -22.16
C LYS A 163 8.79 -3.95 -22.52
N GLY A 164 8.02 -4.90 -23.04
CA GLY A 164 6.60 -4.68 -23.36
C GLY A 164 5.77 -4.34 -22.14
N VAL A 165 6.01 -5.01 -21.02
CA VAL A 165 5.35 -4.72 -19.73
C VAL A 165 5.67 -3.30 -19.25
N LEU A 166 6.93 -2.86 -19.33
CA LEU A 166 7.32 -1.50 -18.96
C LEU A 166 6.67 -0.44 -19.86
N ILE A 167 6.64 -0.68 -21.18
CA ILE A 167 5.95 0.22 -22.14
C ILE A 167 4.47 0.34 -21.78
N ALA A 168 3.80 -0.76 -21.44
CA ALA A 168 2.40 -0.73 -21.02
C ALA A 168 2.19 0.13 -19.77
N VAL A 169 3.08 0.03 -18.79
CA VAL A 169 3.02 0.84 -17.56
C VAL A 169 3.30 2.30 -17.86
N ILE A 170 4.28 2.61 -18.72
CA ILE A 170 4.58 3.99 -19.14
C ILE A 170 3.37 4.62 -19.84
N LEU A 171 2.76 3.91 -20.79
CA LEU A 171 1.60 4.39 -21.52
C LEU A 171 0.40 4.63 -20.59
N ALA A 172 0.13 3.71 -19.66
CA ALA A 172 -0.96 3.87 -18.70
C ALA A 172 -0.75 5.10 -17.79
N ASN A 173 0.47 5.33 -17.31
CA ASN A 173 0.80 6.50 -16.50
C ASN A 173 0.74 7.79 -17.34
N LEU A 174 1.20 7.77 -18.59
CA LEU A 174 1.10 8.91 -19.50
C LEU A 174 -0.37 9.28 -19.75
N MET A 175 -1.23 8.29 -20.03
CA MET A 175 -2.67 8.52 -20.20
C MET A 175 -3.32 9.12 -18.94
N TYR A 176 -2.88 8.70 -17.75
CA TYR A 176 -3.34 9.30 -16.52
C TYR A 176 -2.87 10.77 -16.36
N VAL A 177 -1.63 11.09 -16.74
CA VAL A 177 -1.16 12.49 -16.77
C VAL A 177 -1.99 13.33 -17.73
N ILE A 178 -2.30 12.81 -18.93
CA ILE A 178 -3.19 13.49 -19.91
C ILE A 178 -4.57 13.72 -19.29
N TYR A 179 -5.15 12.72 -18.63
CA TYR A 179 -6.42 12.86 -17.91
C TYR A 179 -6.37 14.01 -16.88
N LEU A 180 -5.30 14.09 -16.07
CA LEU A 180 -5.12 15.16 -15.08
C LEU A 180 -5.04 16.53 -15.74
N VAL A 181 -4.30 16.65 -16.85
CA VAL A 181 -4.17 17.92 -17.60
C VAL A 181 -5.53 18.36 -18.16
N ILE A 182 -6.33 17.43 -18.70
CA ILE A 182 -7.66 17.74 -19.24
C ILE A 182 -8.60 18.22 -18.14
N ILE A 183 -8.63 17.51 -17.00
CA ILE A 183 -9.53 17.86 -15.87
C ILE A 183 -9.13 19.20 -15.24
N LEU A 184 -7.85 19.49 -15.17
CA LEU A 184 -7.33 20.70 -14.54
C LEU A 184 -7.10 21.86 -15.55
N LYS A 185 -7.52 21.73 -16.82
CA LYS A 185 -7.22 22.68 -17.91
C LYS A 185 -7.51 24.14 -17.54
N ASN A 186 -8.64 24.43 -16.91
CA ASN A 186 -9.05 25.78 -16.53
C ASN A 186 -8.16 26.41 -15.43
N GLU A 187 -7.32 25.63 -14.80
CA GLU A 187 -6.40 26.08 -13.74
C GLU A 187 -5.00 26.40 -14.29
N PHE A 188 -4.71 26.01 -15.54
CA PHE A 188 -3.42 26.31 -16.18
C PHE A 188 -3.26 27.77 -16.59
N GLU A 189 -4.34 28.55 -16.63
CA GLU A 189 -4.31 30.00 -16.88
C GLU A 189 -3.64 30.80 -15.75
N SER A 190 -3.30 30.11 -14.63
CA SER A 190 -2.60 30.73 -13.51
C SER A 190 -1.15 31.11 -13.87
N GLU A 191 -0.68 32.22 -13.34
CA GLU A 191 0.72 32.65 -13.48
C GLU A 191 1.68 31.69 -12.77
N LEU A 192 2.93 31.65 -13.24
CA LEU A 192 4.00 30.88 -12.60
C LEU A 192 4.44 31.57 -11.30
N ARG A 193 4.23 30.90 -10.17
CA ARG A 193 4.50 31.45 -8.83
C ARG A 193 5.84 30.98 -8.29
N LEU A 194 6.93 31.61 -8.71
CA LEU A 194 8.28 31.29 -8.23
C LEU A 194 8.43 31.45 -6.70
N ASP A 195 7.79 32.48 -6.13
CA ASP A 195 7.84 32.75 -4.68
C ASP A 195 7.18 31.63 -3.87
N TRP A 196 6.09 31.05 -4.39
CA TRP A 196 5.45 29.88 -3.79
C TRP A 196 6.43 28.71 -3.72
N PHE A 197 7.11 28.40 -4.82
CA PHE A 197 8.08 27.32 -4.87
C PHE A 197 9.24 27.55 -3.89
N LYS A 198 9.89 28.72 -3.93
CA LYS A 198 11.00 29.06 -3.02
C LYS A 198 10.58 28.94 -1.55
N LYS A 199 9.39 29.44 -1.19
CA LYS A 199 8.87 29.35 0.17
C LYS A 199 8.65 27.91 0.61
N ARG A 200 8.08 27.06 -0.25
CA ARG A 200 7.79 25.65 0.08
C ARG A 200 9.05 24.78 0.07
N PHE A 201 9.99 25.08 -0.80
CA PHE A 201 11.26 24.38 -0.87
C PHE A 201 12.11 24.56 0.42
N LYS A 202 12.02 25.72 1.08
CA LYS A 202 12.66 25.92 2.40
C LYS A 202 12.14 24.96 3.48
N HIS A 203 10.94 24.46 3.34
CA HIS A 203 10.31 23.55 4.30
C HIS A 203 10.21 22.10 3.79
N LEU A 204 11.10 21.70 2.85
CA LEU A 204 11.11 20.38 2.22
C LEU A 204 11.37 19.22 3.22
N TRP A 205 12.04 19.52 4.35
CA TRP A 205 12.36 18.52 5.36
C TRP A 205 11.12 17.83 5.95
N LEU A 206 10.00 18.56 6.09
CA LEU A 206 8.78 18.04 6.71
C LEU A 206 8.14 16.90 5.88
N PRO A 207 7.82 17.09 4.58
CA PRO A 207 7.33 15.97 3.76
C PRO A 207 8.36 14.86 3.58
N LEU A 208 9.65 15.18 3.53
CA LEU A 208 10.70 14.15 3.43
C LEU A 208 10.76 13.31 4.68
N PHE A 209 10.80 13.93 5.87
CA PHE A 209 10.84 13.20 7.13
C PHE A 209 9.68 12.21 7.25
N HIS A 210 8.47 12.59 6.83
CA HIS A 210 7.30 11.72 6.85
C HIS A 210 7.37 10.57 5.82
N SER A 211 7.95 10.78 4.64
CA SER A 211 7.88 9.83 3.51
C SER A 211 9.07 8.90 3.37
N VAL A 212 10.28 9.30 3.78
CA VAL A 212 11.53 8.54 3.58
C VAL A 212 11.43 7.13 4.15
N SER A 213 11.01 6.98 5.41
CA SER A 213 10.88 5.67 6.05
C SER A 213 9.94 4.74 5.27
N GLY A 214 8.81 5.27 4.77
CA GLY A 214 7.84 4.50 3.98
C GLY A 214 8.41 3.97 2.68
N TYR A 215 9.14 4.78 1.92
CA TYR A 215 9.78 4.35 0.67
C TYR A 215 10.88 3.31 0.91
N ILE A 216 11.73 3.52 1.91
CA ILE A 216 12.77 2.54 2.26
C ILE A 216 12.12 1.22 2.71
N ASN A 217 11.12 1.26 3.57
CA ASN A 217 10.42 0.07 4.06
C ASN A 217 9.78 -0.77 2.95
N ASN A 218 9.32 -0.12 1.88
CA ASN A 218 8.72 -0.83 0.76
C ASN A 218 9.76 -1.39 -0.24
N ALA A 219 10.95 -0.81 -0.29
CA ALA A 219 11.94 -1.10 -1.32
C ALA A 219 13.12 -1.94 -0.84
N PHE A 220 13.52 -1.81 0.45
CA PHE A 220 14.82 -2.28 0.94
C PHE A 220 15.01 -3.79 0.77
N ASP A 221 14.04 -4.59 1.18
CA ASP A 221 14.14 -6.06 1.08
C ASP A 221 14.32 -6.51 -0.38
N SER A 222 13.46 -5.96 -1.28
CA SER A 222 13.49 -6.32 -2.70
C SER A 222 14.82 -5.88 -3.34
N PHE A 223 15.30 -4.70 -2.97
CA PHE A 223 16.59 -4.22 -3.44
C PHE A 223 17.74 -5.12 -2.94
N LEU A 224 17.77 -5.43 -1.65
CA LEU A 224 18.82 -6.25 -1.05
C LEU A 224 18.83 -7.67 -1.62
N ILE A 225 17.67 -8.30 -1.78
CA ILE A 225 17.53 -9.62 -2.41
C ILE A 225 18.05 -9.57 -3.85
N GLY A 226 17.67 -8.55 -4.62
CA GLY A 226 18.11 -8.42 -6.01
C GLY A 226 19.61 -8.21 -6.18
N VAL A 227 20.25 -7.53 -5.21
CA VAL A 227 21.71 -7.28 -5.23
C VAL A 227 22.51 -8.48 -4.72
N LEU A 228 22.07 -9.12 -3.64
CA LEU A 228 22.83 -10.17 -2.96
C LEU A 228 22.54 -11.59 -3.46
N LEU A 229 21.33 -11.82 -3.97
CA LEU A 229 20.89 -13.15 -4.38
C LEU A 229 20.69 -13.20 -5.90
N SER A 230 19.52 -13.67 -6.33
CA SER A 230 19.18 -13.76 -7.75
C SER A 230 17.83 -13.13 -8.06
N PRO A 231 17.60 -12.66 -9.30
CA PRO A 231 16.28 -12.20 -9.71
C PRO A 231 15.19 -13.27 -9.57
N ALA A 232 15.54 -14.55 -9.75
CA ALA A 232 14.62 -15.66 -9.59
C ALA A 232 14.12 -15.80 -8.15
N GLU A 233 14.99 -15.61 -7.18
CA GLU A 233 14.65 -15.61 -5.75
C GLU A 233 13.82 -14.37 -5.38
N LEU A 234 14.14 -13.23 -5.97
CA LEU A 234 13.34 -12.02 -5.79
C LEU A 234 11.91 -12.19 -6.33
N ALA A 235 11.69 -13.00 -7.38
CA ALA A 235 10.36 -13.32 -7.87
C ALA A 235 9.51 -14.04 -6.80
N TYR A 236 10.08 -14.99 -6.04
CA TYR A 236 9.39 -15.63 -4.93
C TYR A 236 8.99 -14.62 -3.84
N TYR A 237 9.91 -13.76 -3.46
CA TYR A 237 9.65 -12.73 -2.46
C TYR A 237 8.56 -11.75 -2.93
N GLY A 238 8.65 -11.27 -4.17
CA GLY A 238 7.70 -10.33 -4.77
C GLY A 238 6.28 -10.89 -4.88
N ILE A 239 6.13 -12.18 -5.24
CA ILE A 239 4.84 -12.87 -5.23
C ILE A 239 4.30 -12.96 -3.80
N GLY A 240 5.13 -13.39 -2.84
CA GLY A 240 4.75 -13.46 -1.44
C GLY A 240 4.28 -12.11 -0.89
N MET A 241 5.00 -11.02 -1.22
CA MET A 241 4.59 -9.65 -0.88
C MET A 241 3.27 -9.25 -1.54
N THR A 242 3.08 -9.60 -2.82
CA THR A 242 1.82 -9.32 -3.54
C THR A 242 0.63 -9.98 -2.86
N ILE A 243 0.74 -11.25 -2.48
CA ILE A 243 -0.31 -11.99 -1.78
C ILE A 243 -0.52 -11.40 -0.38
N SER A 244 0.55 -11.19 0.39
CA SER A 244 0.45 -10.68 1.77
C SER A 244 -0.15 -9.27 1.86
N ASN A 245 -0.04 -8.46 0.80
CA ASN A 245 -0.65 -7.14 0.74
C ASN A 245 -2.19 -7.18 0.82
N ILE A 246 -2.83 -8.33 0.51
CA ILE A 246 -4.28 -8.53 0.74
C ILE A 246 -4.63 -8.25 2.19
N VAL A 247 -3.86 -8.81 3.13
CA VAL A 247 -4.06 -8.59 4.57
C VAL A 247 -3.91 -7.12 4.94
N LYS A 248 -2.91 -6.44 4.35
CA LYS A 248 -2.67 -5.01 4.61
C LYS A 248 -3.81 -4.10 4.11
N THR A 249 -4.61 -4.53 3.12
CA THR A 249 -5.76 -3.71 2.67
C THR A 249 -6.82 -3.53 3.76
N SER A 250 -6.90 -4.46 4.73
CA SER A 250 -7.82 -4.38 5.86
C SER A 250 -7.62 -3.12 6.71
N LYS A 251 -6.42 -2.50 6.71
CA LYS A 251 -6.17 -1.22 7.41
C LYS A 251 -7.05 -0.07 6.90
N HIS A 252 -7.45 -0.11 5.63
CA HIS A 252 -8.30 0.94 5.05
C HIS A 252 -9.72 0.95 5.63
N MET A 253 -10.16 -0.17 6.23
CA MET A 253 -11.43 -0.23 6.96
C MET A 253 -11.40 0.62 8.25
N ALA A 254 -10.22 0.93 8.78
CA ALA A 254 -10.05 1.82 9.94
C ALA A 254 -10.06 3.32 9.58
N THR A 255 -9.96 3.69 8.31
CA THR A 255 -9.87 5.09 7.88
C THR A 255 -11.06 5.96 8.34
N PRO A 256 -12.33 5.51 8.24
CA PRO A 256 -13.46 6.28 8.74
C PRO A 256 -13.41 6.54 10.25
N PHE A 257 -12.85 5.60 11.01
CA PHE A 257 -12.65 5.76 12.45
C PHE A 257 -11.61 6.84 12.75
N GLY A 258 -10.49 6.86 12.04
CA GLY A 258 -9.49 7.93 12.17
C GLY A 258 -10.08 9.31 11.90
N VAL A 259 -10.90 9.45 10.85
CA VAL A 259 -11.60 10.71 10.53
C VAL A 259 -12.57 11.11 11.65
N LYS A 260 -13.32 10.16 12.24
CA LYS A 260 -14.18 10.40 13.39
C LYS A 260 -13.38 10.91 14.59
N LEU A 261 -12.22 10.30 14.87
CA LEU A 261 -11.37 10.71 15.98
C LEU A 261 -10.84 12.14 15.83
N LEU A 262 -10.44 12.53 14.62
CA LEU A 262 -10.01 13.91 14.33
C LEU A 262 -11.13 14.91 14.57
N SER A 263 -12.39 14.56 14.29
CA SER A 263 -13.53 15.46 14.49
C SER A 263 -13.98 15.53 15.96
N VAL A 264 -14.02 14.40 16.68
CA VAL A 264 -14.54 14.30 18.04
C VAL A 264 -13.45 14.54 19.09
N GLY A 265 -12.21 14.16 18.81
CA GLY A 265 -11.03 14.33 19.68
C GLY A 265 -11.02 13.47 20.95
N ARG A 266 -11.90 12.47 21.02
CA ARG A 266 -11.99 11.49 22.12
C ARG A 266 -12.51 10.15 21.62
N THR A 267 -12.14 9.07 22.32
CA THR A 267 -12.65 7.71 22.09
C THR A 267 -12.74 6.97 23.42
N ASP A 268 -13.50 5.90 23.44
CA ASP A 268 -13.58 4.99 24.57
C ASP A 268 -13.04 3.60 24.20
N GLN A 269 -12.83 2.77 25.24
CA GLN A 269 -12.33 1.40 25.04
C GLN A 269 -13.29 0.50 24.24
N ARG A 270 -14.60 0.79 24.26
CA ARG A 270 -15.60 0.00 23.53
C ARG A 270 -15.50 0.25 22.03
N GLU A 271 -15.31 1.50 21.62
CA GLU A 271 -15.10 1.87 20.21
C GLU A 271 -13.83 1.22 19.65
N VAL A 272 -12.72 1.31 20.39
CA VAL A 272 -11.44 0.69 20.00
C VAL A 272 -11.55 -0.83 19.90
N ARG A 273 -12.24 -1.48 20.87
CA ARG A 273 -12.53 -2.92 20.83
C ARG A 273 -13.34 -3.29 19.57
N SER A 274 -14.40 -2.57 19.30
CA SER A 274 -15.27 -2.83 18.14
C SER A 274 -14.49 -2.71 16.82
N LEU A 275 -13.60 -1.72 16.70
CA LEU A 275 -12.74 -1.56 15.54
C LEU A 275 -11.74 -2.71 15.39
N LEU A 276 -11.03 -3.06 16.47
CA LEU A 276 -10.06 -4.16 16.46
C LEU A 276 -10.74 -5.49 16.13
N LYS A 277 -11.91 -5.76 16.73
CA LYS A 277 -12.73 -6.93 16.42
C LYS A 277 -13.12 -6.96 14.95
N PHE A 278 -13.66 -5.85 14.42
CA PHE A 278 -14.07 -5.74 13.03
C PHE A 278 -12.94 -6.05 12.06
N ILE A 279 -11.74 -5.51 12.29
CA ILE A 279 -10.58 -5.78 11.44
C ILE A 279 -10.10 -7.21 11.59
N SER A 280 -10.11 -7.77 12.81
CA SER A 280 -9.72 -9.15 13.09
C SER A 280 -10.61 -10.18 12.39
N ILE A 281 -11.91 -9.86 12.17
CA ILE A 281 -12.84 -10.69 11.38
C ILE A 281 -12.31 -10.94 9.96
N PHE A 282 -11.51 -10.04 9.39
CA PHE A 282 -10.92 -10.20 8.07
C PHE A 282 -9.46 -10.67 8.12
N VAL A 283 -8.64 -10.09 8.99
CA VAL A 283 -7.20 -10.37 9.06
C VAL A 283 -6.92 -11.83 9.45
N ILE A 284 -7.62 -12.36 10.45
CA ILE A 284 -7.33 -13.71 10.98
C ILE A 284 -7.66 -14.81 9.97
N PRO A 285 -8.84 -14.86 9.32
CA PRO A 285 -9.10 -15.87 8.31
C PRO A 285 -8.22 -15.72 7.07
N MET A 286 -7.85 -14.49 6.66
CA MET A 286 -6.88 -14.29 5.57
C MET A 286 -5.49 -14.84 5.94
N LEU A 287 -5.06 -14.67 7.19
CA LEU A 287 -3.82 -15.25 7.69
C LEU A 287 -3.88 -16.77 7.67
N VAL A 288 -4.88 -17.37 8.32
CA VAL A 288 -5.02 -18.83 8.45
C VAL A 288 -5.20 -19.47 7.07
N GLY A 289 -6.15 -18.99 6.27
CA GLY A 289 -6.40 -19.50 4.91
C GLY A 289 -5.21 -19.31 3.98
N GLY A 290 -4.53 -18.17 4.06
CA GLY A 290 -3.33 -17.88 3.26
C GLY A 290 -2.15 -18.78 3.60
N VAL A 291 -1.97 -19.14 4.88
CA VAL A 291 -0.94 -20.11 5.30
C VAL A 291 -1.27 -21.50 4.78
N LEU A 292 -2.50 -21.97 4.96
CA LEU A 292 -2.92 -23.31 4.53
C LEU A 292 -2.89 -23.46 3.00
N LEU A 293 -3.29 -22.44 2.28
CA LEU A 293 -3.32 -22.46 0.80
C LEU A 293 -2.02 -21.94 0.17
N SER A 294 -0.96 -21.69 0.92
CA SER A 294 0.27 -21.06 0.44
C SER A 294 0.82 -21.67 -0.88
N PRO A 295 0.99 -23.00 -1.05
CA PRO A 295 1.46 -23.58 -2.30
C PRO A 295 0.50 -23.32 -3.48
N TYR A 296 -0.79 -23.40 -3.23
CA TYR A 296 -1.82 -23.22 -4.25
C TYR A 296 -1.96 -21.76 -4.67
N LEU A 297 -1.85 -20.81 -3.73
CA LEU A 297 -1.81 -19.39 -4.01
C LEU A 297 -0.61 -19.01 -4.87
N PHE A 298 0.57 -19.58 -4.62
CA PHE A 298 1.73 -19.43 -5.48
C PHE A 298 1.51 -20.07 -6.87
N GLY A 299 0.78 -21.18 -6.92
CA GLY A 299 0.37 -21.84 -8.18
C GLY A 299 -0.50 -20.97 -9.09
N ILE A 300 -1.23 -19.98 -8.55
CA ILE A 300 -1.99 -19.00 -9.36
C ILE A 300 -1.05 -18.17 -10.24
N PHE A 301 0.14 -17.86 -9.77
CA PHE A 301 1.16 -17.12 -10.54
C PHE A 301 1.92 -18.01 -11.55
N GLY A 302 1.86 -19.32 -11.38
CA GLY A 302 2.47 -20.31 -12.25
C GLY A 302 3.08 -21.47 -11.47
N LYS A 303 3.05 -22.68 -12.01
CA LYS A 303 3.55 -23.89 -11.34
C LYS A 303 5.01 -23.77 -10.88
N ARG A 304 5.85 -23.05 -11.62
CA ARG A 304 7.27 -22.81 -11.30
C ARG A 304 7.50 -22.03 -10.00
N TYR A 305 6.49 -21.33 -9.48
CA TYR A 305 6.61 -20.55 -8.24
C TYR A 305 6.19 -21.32 -6.99
N ILE A 306 5.59 -22.48 -7.12
CA ILE A 306 5.11 -23.31 -5.98
C ILE A 306 6.24 -23.59 -4.97
N ASN A 307 7.46 -23.81 -5.46
CA ASN A 307 8.62 -24.05 -4.60
C ASN A 307 9.00 -22.85 -3.72
N GLY A 308 8.51 -21.65 -4.02
CA GLY A 308 8.68 -20.45 -3.20
C GLY A 308 7.58 -20.23 -2.16
N ALA A 309 6.60 -21.10 -2.06
CA ALA A 309 5.42 -20.92 -1.20
C ALA A 309 5.74 -20.76 0.29
N TRP A 310 6.87 -21.28 0.75
CA TRP A 310 7.36 -21.13 2.12
C TRP A 310 7.66 -19.69 2.53
N VAL A 311 7.81 -18.77 1.56
CA VAL A 311 8.00 -17.32 1.79
C VAL A 311 6.73 -16.69 2.36
N LEU A 312 5.54 -17.22 2.03
CA LEU A 312 4.26 -16.57 2.31
C LEU A 312 3.86 -16.55 3.80
N PRO A 313 3.97 -17.67 4.57
CA PRO A 313 3.55 -17.68 5.97
C PRO A 313 4.16 -16.57 6.83
N PRO A 314 5.50 -16.35 6.88
CA PRO A 314 6.06 -15.27 7.68
C PRO A 314 5.67 -13.88 7.17
N LEU A 315 5.48 -13.71 5.85
CA LEU A 315 5.02 -12.44 5.29
C LEU A 315 3.56 -12.12 5.65
N LEU A 316 2.67 -13.12 5.71
CA LEU A 316 1.29 -12.96 6.18
C LEU A 316 1.23 -12.55 7.64
N VAL A 317 2.04 -13.17 8.48
CA VAL A 317 2.15 -12.80 9.90
C VAL A 317 2.67 -11.38 10.05
N ALA A 318 3.73 -11.01 9.31
CA ALA A 318 4.27 -9.64 9.27
C ALA A 318 3.23 -8.63 8.79
N ALA A 319 2.46 -8.96 7.74
CA ALA A 319 1.37 -8.13 7.23
C ALA A 319 0.26 -7.91 8.26
N SER A 320 -0.07 -8.94 9.04
CA SER A 320 -1.05 -8.85 10.13
C SER A 320 -0.57 -7.89 11.22
N PHE A 321 0.67 -8.02 11.70
CA PHE A 321 1.24 -7.11 12.70
C PHE A 321 1.31 -5.67 12.20
N THR A 322 1.72 -5.45 10.95
CA THR A 322 1.73 -4.09 10.37
C THR A 322 0.34 -3.51 10.21
N THR A 323 -0.68 -4.33 9.91
CA THR A 323 -2.08 -3.89 9.85
C THR A 323 -2.56 -3.41 11.20
N TYR A 324 -2.36 -4.19 12.26
CA TYR A 324 -2.72 -3.76 13.62
C TYR A 324 -1.93 -2.53 14.08
N SER A 325 -0.64 -2.47 13.77
CA SER A 325 0.18 -1.27 14.06
C SER A 325 -0.38 0.00 13.42
N SER A 326 -0.87 -0.11 12.17
CA SER A 326 -1.48 1.02 11.47
C SER A 326 -2.77 1.52 12.15
N ILE A 327 -3.53 0.63 12.80
CA ILE A 327 -4.74 1.01 13.54
C ILE A 327 -4.37 1.84 14.77
N PHE A 328 -3.38 1.38 15.53
CA PHE A 328 -2.89 2.13 16.69
C PHE A 328 -2.26 3.46 16.28
N SER A 329 -1.52 3.49 15.17
CA SER A 329 -1.01 4.74 14.59
C SER A 329 -2.15 5.71 14.29
N ASN A 330 -3.21 5.27 13.59
CA ASN A 330 -4.37 6.10 13.27
C ASN A 330 -5.14 6.54 14.53
N LEU A 331 -5.21 5.69 15.57
CA LEU A 331 -5.81 6.03 16.85
C LEU A 331 -5.04 7.15 17.55
N LEU A 332 -3.72 7.01 17.63
CA LEU A 332 -2.85 7.98 18.33
C LEU A 332 -2.78 9.32 17.60
N THR A 333 -2.71 9.30 16.25
CA THR A 333 -2.71 10.53 15.42
C THR A 333 -4.08 11.19 15.41
N GLY A 334 -5.17 10.42 15.39
CA GLY A 334 -6.53 10.96 15.41
C GLY A 334 -6.92 11.66 16.71
N LEU A 335 -6.28 11.31 17.81
CA LEU A 335 -6.47 11.93 19.12
C LEU A 335 -5.54 13.15 19.35
N GLU A 336 -4.63 13.44 18.41
CA GLU A 336 -3.70 14.57 18.54
C GLU A 336 -4.41 15.91 18.34
N LYS A 337 -4.09 16.86 19.21
CA LYS A 337 -4.66 18.22 19.16
C LYS A 337 -3.71 19.25 18.56
N ALA A 338 -2.43 18.91 18.44
CA ALA A 338 -1.39 19.84 18.01
C ALA A 338 -1.58 20.37 16.57
N ASP A 339 -2.29 19.62 15.72
CA ASP A 339 -2.55 19.99 14.31
C ASP A 339 -3.77 20.91 14.11
N ARG A 340 -4.45 21.28 15.21
CA ARG A 340 -5.66 22.13 15.14
C ARG A 340 -5.36 23.63 14.99
N SER A 341 -4.16 24.09 15.36
CA SER A 341 -3.75 25.48 15.24
C SER A 341 -2.93 25.70 13.96
N LEU A 342 -3.27 26.75 13.20
CA LEU A 342 -2.57 27.13 11.96
C LEU A 342 -1.14 27.65 12.20
N GLU A 343 -0.76 27.91 13.46
CA GLU A 343 0.51 28.47 13.89
C GLU A 343 1.29 27.55 14.82
N VAL A 344 1.39 26.26 14.45
CA VAL A 344 2.17 25.31 15.26
C VAL A 344 3.66 25.60 15.11
N GLY A 345 4.30 25.96 16.21
CA GLY A 345 5.74 26.20 16.25
C GLY A 345 6.52 24.90 15.98
N TYR A 346 7.74 25.03 15.45
CA TYR A 346 8.63 23.90 15.17
C TYR A 346 8.83 22.98 16.40
N ARG A 347 8.96 23.58 17.59
CA ARG A 347 9.14 22.83 18.85
C ARG A 347 7.91 22.01 19.25
N ASP A 348 6.72 22.47 18.92
CA ASP A 348 5.47 21.79 19.25
C ASP A 348 5.26 20.59 18.32
N LEU A 349 5.64 20.72 17.04
CA LEU A 349 5.66 19.60 16.10
C LEU A 349 6.58 18.47 16.55
N LEU A 350 7.79 18.79 17.07
CA LEU A 350 8.73 17.78 17.56
C LEU A 350 8.22 17.03 18.81
N LYS A 351 7.32 17.63 19.58
CA LYS A 351 6.68 17.01 20.76
C LYS A 351 5.37 16.30 20.42
N SER A 352 4.87 16.44 19.18
CA SER A 352 3.61 15.87 18.77
C SER A 352 3.67 14.34 18.68
N LYS A 353 2.54 13.67 18.88
CA LYS A 353 2.42 12.22 18.66
C LYS A 353 2.69 11.84 17.21
N LEU A 354 2.41 12.74 16.26
CA LEU A 354 2.74 12.56 14.85
C LEU A 354 4.24 12.33 14.65
N PHE A 355 5.08 13.20 15.22
CA PHE A 355 6.53 13.07 15.12
C PHE A 355 7.04 11.80 15.81
N ILE A 356 6.47 11.43 16.96
CA ILE A 356 6.83 10.20 17.66
C ILE A 356 6.50 8.96 16.81
N ILE A 357 5.36 8.95 16.14
CA ILE A 357 4.96 7.84 15.26
C ILE A 357 5.90 7.74 14.05
N ASP A 358 6.28 8.87 13.46
CA ASP A 358 7.27 8.86 12.38
C ASP A 358 8.63 8.34 12.87
N LEU A 359 9.06 8.71 14.07
CA LEU A 359 10.29 8.20 14.68
C LEU A 359 10.21 6.68 14.91
N ILE A 360 9.07 6.15 15.32
CA ILE A 360 8.85 4.70 15.46
C ILE A 360 8.90 4.01 14.09
N ASN A 361 8.39 4.64 13.03
CA ASN A 361 8.52 4.12 11.67
C ASN A 361 9.99 4.10 11.21
N TYR A 362 10.81 5.08 11.59
CA TYR A 362 12.26 5.04 11.38
C TYR A 362 12.95 3.93 12.17
N LEU A 363 12.51 3.68 13.41
CA LEU A 363 13.01 2.56 14.20
C LEU A 363 12.67 1.22 13.55
N PHE A 364 11.44 1.06 13.06
CA PHE A 364 11.06 -0.11 12.24
C PHE A 364 11.99 -0.27 11.04
N THR A 365 12.27 0.81 10.32
CA THR A 365 13.19 0.82 9.17
C THR A 365 14.59 0.37 9.59
N ALA A 366 15.11 0.91 10.70
CA ALA A 366 16.44 0.56 11.20
C ALA A 366 16.53 -0.92 11.60
N ILE A 367 15.51 -1.45 12.29
CA ILE A 367 15.44 -2.87 12.66
C ILE A 367 15.36 -3.75 11.39
N LEU A 368 14.51 -3.35 10.42
CA LEU A 368 14.38 -4.08 9.15
C LEU A 368 15.72 -4.14 8.41
N ILE A 369 16.42 -3.03 8.29
CA ILE A 369 17.72 -2.94 7.62
C ILE A 369 18.75 -3.81 8.36
N ALA A 370 18.88 -3.66 9.67
CA ALA A 370 19.84 -4.41 10.47
C ALA A 370 19.61 -5.92 10.38
N LEU A 371 18.36 -6.37 10.57
CA LEU A 371 18.03 -7.79 10.45
C LEU A 371 18.22 -8.32 9.03
N SER A 372 17.88 -7.52 8.00
CA SER A 372 18.03 -7.97 6.61
C SER A 372 19.51 -8.11 6.23
N ILE A 373 20.37 -7.19 6.63
CA ILE A 373 21.82 -7.28 6.40
C ILE A 373 22.42 -8.52 7.08
N LEU A 374 21.92 -8.89 8.27
CA LEU A 374 22.40 -10.06 9.01
C LEU A 374 21.83 -11.37 8.47
N LEU A 375 20.54 -11.43 8.17
CA LEU A 375 19.86 -12.69 7.86
C LEU A 375 19.85 -13.04 6.37
N VAL A 376 19.80 -12.06 5.47
CA VAL A 376 19.74 -12.35 4.02
C VAL A 376 20.99 -13.06 3.50
N PRO A 377 22.23 -12.69 3.87
CA PRO A 377 23.40 -13.42 3.43
C PRO A 377 23.48 -14.87 3.90
N VAL A 378 22.88 -15.17 5.07
CA VAL A 378 22.93 -16.51 5.70
C VAL A 378 21.76 -17.39 5.28
N MET A 379 20.54 -16.82 5.21
CA MET A 379 19.30 -17.55 5.02
C MET A 379 18.61 -17.21 3.68
N GLY A 380 19.22 -16.43 2.82
CA GLY A 380 18.64 -16.04 1.54
C GLY A 380 17.33 -15.29 1.70
N VAL A 381 16.38 -15.58 0.81
CA VAL A 381 15.03 -14.97 0.82
C VAL A 381 14.28 -15.23 2.14
N PHE A 382 14.51 -16.36 2.79
CA PHE A 382 13.89 -16.64 4.10
C PHE A 382 14.37 -15.66 5.16
N GLY A 383 15.64 -15.30 5.13
CA GLY A 383 16.21 -14.26 5.98
C GLY A 383 15.48 -12.92 5.81
N ALA A 384 15.14 -12.53 4.57
CA ALA A 384 14.38 -11.31 4.30
C ALA A 384 12.95 -11.38 4.89
N THR A 385 12.27 -12.52 4.78
CA THR A 385 10.92 -12.69 5.36
C THR A 385 10.95 -12.62 6.88
N LEU A 386 11.96 -13.25 7.52
CA LEU A 386 12.15 -13.20 8.98
C LEU A 386 12.53 -11.80 9.47
N SER A 387 13.35 -11.07 8.70
CA SER A 387 13.71 -9.69 9.01
C SER A 387 12.48 -8.79 9.05
N ARG A 388 11.62 -8.91 8.03
CA ARG A 388 10.35 -8.18 7.96
C ARG A 388 9.41 -8.58 9.09
N LEU A 389 9.33 -9.86 9.42
CA LEU A 389 8.53 -10.37 10.54
C LEU A 389 9.04 -9.80 11.86
N GLY A 390 10.33 -9.88 12.14
CA GLY A 390 10.93 -9.36 13.37
C GLY A 390 10.71 -7.86 13.53
N ALA A 391 10.95 -7.08 12.48
CA ALA A 391 10.67 -5.64 12.49
C ALA A 391 9.18 -5.35 12.72
N SER A 392 8.27 -6.12 12.11
CA SER A 392 6.82 -5.96 12.28
C SER A 392 6.35 -6.28 13.70
N ILE A 393 6.93 -7.29 14.34
CA ILE A 393 6.67 -7.63 15.75
C ILE A 393 7.15 -6.48 16.65
N ALA A 394 8.35 -5.95 16.43
CA ALA A 394 8.88 -4.84 17.21
C ALA A 394 7.98 -3.59 17.09
N LEU A 395 7.59 -3.22 15.87
CA LEU A 395 6.66 -2.12 15.62
C LEU A 395 5.35 -2.31 16.36
N PHE A 396 4.74 -3.49 16.24
CA PHE A 396 3.47 -3.81 16.87
C PHE A 396 3.55 -3.75 18.39
N SER A 397 4.63 -4.28 18.99
CA SER A 397 4.85 -4.24 20.43
C SER A 397 4.93 -2.81 20.97
N ILE A 398 5.64 -1.93 20.25
CA ILE A 398 5.73 -0.51 20.61
C ILE A 398 4.38 0.18 20.49
N MET A 399 3.65 -0.06 19.38
CA MET A 399 2.35 0.55 19.14
C MET A 399 1.29 0.10 20.16
N ILE A 400 1.26 -1.19 20.52
CA ILE A 400 0.40 -1.70 21.60
C ILE A 400 0.74 -1.04 22.94
N TYR A 401 2.02 -0.96 23.26
CA TYR A 401 2.45 -0.32 24.53
C TYR A 401 1.96 1.13 24.62
N MET A 402 2.08 1.90 23.53
CA MET A 402 1.58 3.27 23.48
C MET A 402 0.05 3.37 23.53
N GLY A 403 -0.65 2.41 22.91
CA GLY A 403 -2.12 2.35 22.86
C GLY A 403 -2.77 1.65 24.07
N ARG A 404 -1.99 1.11 25.01
CA ARG A 404 -2.49 0.24 26.10
C ARG A 404 -3.63 0.82 26.95
N CYS A 405 -3.64 2.15 27.14
CA CYS A 405 -4.69 2.83 27.91
C CYS A 405 -6.09 2.72 27.28
N TYR A 406 -6.14 2.47 25.96
CA TYR A 406 -7.38 2.34 25.19
C TYR A 406 -7.82 0.90 24.97
N LEU A 407 -7.05 -0.08 25.48
CA LEU A 407 -7.30 -1.51 25.26
C LEU A 407 -8.07 -2.14 26.42
N PRO A 408 -9.30 -2.67 26.19
CA PRO A 408 -9.98 -3.54 27.14
C PRO A 408 -9.45 -4.99 26.98
N SER A 409 -8.31 -5.30 27.58
CA SER A 409 -7.53 -6.53 27.33
C SER A 409 -8.30 -7.85 27.41
N LYS A 410 -9.14 -8.04 28.42
CA LYS A 410 -9.92 -9.29 28.61
C LYS A 410 -10.96 -9.48 27.49
N ALA A 411 -11.68 -8.43 27.11
CA ALA A 411 -12.73 -8.53 26.11
C ALA A 411 -12.18 -8.80 24.71
N ILE A 412 -11.02 -8.24 24.35
CA ILE A 412 -10.36 -8.49 23.07
C ILE A 412 -9.92 -9.94 22.95
N ILE A 413 -9.36 -10.55 24.02
CA ILE A 413 -8.94 -11.96 24.01
C ILE A 413 -10.13 -12.88 23.72
N ILE A 414 -11.27 -12.61 24.33
CA ILE A 414 -12.50 -13.39 24.07
C ILE A 414 -12.97 -13.23 22.60
N ASP A 415 -12.92 -12.01 22.08
CA ASP A 415 -13.29 -11.74 20.68
C ASP A 415 -12.35 -12.48 19.71
N LEU A 416 -11.05 -12.44 19.94
CA LEU A 416 -10.06 -13.15 19.15
C LEU A 416 -10.24 -14.67 19.24
N ALA A 417 -10.51 -15.20 20.43
CA ALA A 417 -10.78 -16.63 20.62
C ALA A 417 -11.99 -17.10 19.80
N LYS A 418 -13.08 -16.34 19.78
CA LYS A 418 -14.27 -16.64 18.97
C LYS A 418 -13.96 -16.62 17.47
N ILE A 419 -13.18 -15.65 17.01
CA ILE A 419 -12.76 -15.53 15.61
C ILE A 419 -11.86 -16.71 15.22
N CYS A 420 -10.90 -17.08 16.09
CA CYS A 420 -10.06 -18.25 15.88
C CYS A 420 -10.88 -19.55 15.85
N ALA A 421 -11.87 -19.69 16.76
CA ALA A 421 -12.78 -20.84 16.74
C ALA A 421 -13.58 -20.94 15.44
N ALA A 422 -14.03 -19.81 14.88
CA ALA A 422 -14.71 -19.78 13.59
C ALA A 422 -13.79 -20.15 12.41
N CYS A 423 -12.47 -20.03 12.56
CA CYS A 423 -11.51 -20.48 11.54
C CYS A 423 -11.33 -22.02 11.53
N LEU A 424 -11.70 -22.75 12.58
CA LEU A 424 -11.50 -24.20 12.64
C LEU A 424 -12.25 -24.97 11.53
N PRO A 425 -13.56 -24.76 11.28
CA PRO A 425 -14.25 -25.46 10.20
C PRO A 425 -13.72 -25.05 8.81
N MET A 426 -13.35 -23.80 8.62
CA MET A 426 -12.67 -23.34 7.40
C MET A 426 -11.34 -24.08 7.21
N SER A 427 -10.53 -24.17 8.27
CA SER A 427 -9.25 -24.88 8.21
C SER A 427 -9.41 -26.35 7.90
N ALA A 428 -10.39 -27.03 8.53
CA ALA A 428 -10.70 -28.41 8.23
C ALA A 428 -11.07 -28.60 6.75
N PHE A 429 -11.95 -27.74 6.21
CA PHE A 429 -12.30 -27.77 4.79
C PHE A 429 -11.06 -27.62 3.90
N LEU A 430 -10.21 -26.60 4.13
CA LEU A 430 -9.03 -26.31 3.30
C LEU A 430 -7.93 -27.38 3.39
N ILE A 431 -7.87 -28.16 4.49
CA ILE A 431 -6.94 -29.28 4.64
C ILE A 431 -7.41 -30.52 3.87
N PHE A 432 -8.73 -30.81 3.92
CA PHE A 432 -9.29 -32.01 3.29
C PHE A 432 -9.51 -31.80 1.78
N PHE A 433 -9.96 -30.62 1.36
CA PHE A 433 -10.21 -30.29 -0.04
C PHE A 433 -9.03 -29.50 -0.62
N LYS A 434 -8.12 -30.22 -1.30
CA LYS A 434 -6.93 -29.62 -1.90
C LYS A 434 -7.22 -29.19 -3.33
N PRO A 435 -7.03 -27.89 -3.68
CA PRO A 435 -7.29 -27.42 -5.03
C PRO A 435 -6.33 -28.04 -6.05
N ILE A 436 -6.84 -28.37 -7.25
CA ILE A 436 -6.07 -28.99 -8.33
C ILE A 436 -5.57 -27.95 -9.33
N SER A 437 -6.27 -26.82 -9.45
CA SER A 437 -5.99 -25.77 -10.43
C SER A 437 -6.07 -24.38 -9.79
N SER A 438 -5.60 -23.35 -10.52
CA SER A 438 -5.72 -21.96 -10.07
C SER A 438 -7.19 -21.52 -9.92
N ILE A 439 -8.10 -22.04 -10.75
CA ILE A 439 -9.53 -21.71 -10.66
C ILE A 439 -10.13 -22.36 -9.42
N THR A 440 -9.83 -23.66 -9.18
CA THR A 440 -10.30 -24.35 -7.97
C THR A 440 -9.72 -23.71 -6.71
N THR A 441 -8.48 -23.21 -6.73
CA THR A 441 -7.92 -22.45 -5.61
C THR A 441 -8.76 -21.21 -5.27
N LEU A 442 -9.20 -20.44 -6.27
CA LEU A 442 -10.06 -19.27 -6.04
C LEU A 442 -11.45 -19.67 -5.54
N ILE A 443 -12.00 -20.76 -6.05
CA ILE A 443 -13.28 -21.31 -5.57
C ILE A 443 -13.15 -21.75 -4.11
N ASP A 444 -12.09 -22.48 -3.75
CA ASP A 444 -11.86 -22.97 -2.39
C ASP A 444 -11.62 -21.82 -1.39
N VAL A 445 -10.97 -20.73 -1.82
CA VAL A 445 -10.90 -19.47 -1.05
C VAL A 445 -12.31 -18.91 -0.79
N GLY A 446 -13.17 -18.89 -1.81
CA GLY A 446 -14.56 -18.42 -1.70
C GLY A 446 -15.41 -19.30 -0.77
N ILE A 447 -15.34 -20.62 -0.95
CA ILE A 447 -16.08 -21.58 -0.10
C ILE A 447 -15.55 -21.52 1.34
N GLY A 448 -14.23 -21.51 1.53
CA GLY A 448 -13.60 -21.38 2.85
C GLY A 448 -14.04 -20.09 3.56
N ALA A 449 -14.08 -18.97 2.86
CA ALA A 449 -14.60 -17.72 3.40
C ALA A 449 -16.09 -17.84 3.78
N ALA A 450 -16.92 -18.47 2.95
CA ALA A 450 -18.34 -18.71 3.27
C ALA A 450 -18.52 -19.56 4.52
N ILE A 451 -17.76 -20.65 4.66
CA ILE A 451 -17.77 -21.53 5.85
C ILE A 451 -17.34 -20.73 7.09
N TYR A 452 -16.28 -19.92 6.99
CA TYR A 452 -15.82 -19.09 8.09
C TYR A 452 -16.89 -18.09 8.54
N PHE A 453 -17.49 -17.33 7.59
CA PHE A 453 -18.53 -16.36 7.94
C PHE A 453 -19.79 -17.01 8.49
N ALA A 454 -20.18 -18.20 8.00
CA ALA A 454 -21.30 -18.97 8.56
C ALA A 454 -21.00 -19.42 10.00
N ALA A 455 -19.80 -19.93 10.28
CA ALA A 455 -19.37 -20.33 11.62
C ALA A 455 -19.32 -19.11 12.57
N LEU A 456 -18.74 -18.00 12.14
CA LEU A 456 -18.68 -16.77 12.93
C LEU A 456 -20.07 -16.22 13.23
N TYR A 457 -20.97 -16.25 12.24
CA TYR A 457 -22.37 -15.87 12.41
C TYR A 457 -23.11 -16.74 13.44
N ALA A 458 -22.78 -18.01 13.54
CA ALA A 458 -23.34 -18.91 14.54
C ALA A 458 -22.78 -18.65 15.95
N ILE A 459 -21.46 -18.40 16.07
CA ILE A 459 -20.75 -18.31 17.36
C ILE A 459 -20.94 -16.94 18.03
N ASP A 460 -20.99 -15.83 17.27
CA ASP A 460 -20.90 -14.49 17.83
C ASP A 460 -21.98 -13.52 17.35
N SER A 461 -22.90 -13.19 18.27
CA SER A 461 -24.02 -12.28 17.99
C SER A 461 -23.59 -10.85 17.68
N GLU A 462 -22.50 -10.36 18.25
CA GLU A 462 -21.95 -9.02 18.00
C GLU A 462 -21.36 -8.92 16.59
N SER A 463 -20.64 -9.97 16.15
CA SER A 463 -20.13 -10.05 14.78
C SER A 463 -21.25 -10.12 13.74
N ARG A 464 -22.39 -10.76 14.04
CA ARG A 464 -23.60 -10.71 13.18
C ARG A 464 -24.05 -9.27 12.93
N PHE A 465 -24.11 -8.46 13.99
CA PHE A 465 -24.53 -7.06 13.88
C PHE A 465 -23.52 -6.26 13.04
N LEU A 466 -22.23 -6.42 13.29
CA LEU A 466 -21.16 -5.74 12.55
C LEU A 466 -21.18 -6.09 11.05
N ILE A 467 -21.32 -7.36 10.71
CA ILE A 467 -21.41 -7.84 9.32
C ILE A 467 -22.67 -7.29 8.64
N LYS A 468 -23.83 -7.39 9.31
CA LYS A 468 -25.10 -6.86 8.77
C LYS A 468 -25.04 -5.34 8.54
N SER A 469 -24.49 -4.59 9.49
CA SER A 469 -24.36 -3.13 9.35
C SER A 469 -23.42 -2.76 8.20
N PHE A 470 -22.33 -3.50 8.03
CA PHE A 470 -21.39 -3.29 6.92
C PHE A 470 -22.02 -3.60 5.55
N VAL A 471 -22.72 -4.74 5.43
CA VAL A 471 -23.41 -5.13 4.18
C VAL A 471 -24.52 -4.13 3.86
N ARG A 472 -25.32 -3.71 4.85
CA ARG A 472 -26.37 -2.71 4.68
C ARG A 472 -25.79 -1.37 4.22
N GLU A 473 -24.72 -0.91 4.84
CA GLU A 473 -24.06 0.35 4.46
C GLU A 473 -23.47 0.28 3.03
N LEU A 474 -22.92 -0.88 2.64
CA LEU A 474 -22.48 -1.13 1.26
C LEU A 474 -23.64 -1.10 0.26
N SER A 475 -24.76 -1.79 0.57
CA SER A 475 -25.93 -1.84 -0.33
C SER A 475 -26.58 -0.47 -0.48
N GLU A 476 -26.83 0.24 0.62
CA GLU A 476 -27.43 1.60 0.59
C GLU A 476 -26.54 2.58 -0.21
N ARG A 477 -25.22 2.42 -0.16
CA ARG A 477 -24.29 3.25 -0.91
C ARG A 477 -24.19 2.86 -2.40
N MET A 478 -24.30 1.58 -2.74
CA MET A 478 -24.36 1.14 -4.13
C MET A 478 -25.64 1.64 -4.82
N PHE A 479 -26.79 1.57 -4.16
CA PHE A 479 -28.05 2.11 -4.69
C PHE A 479 -28.08 3.65 -4.79
N ALA A 480 -27.27 4.36 -4.00
CA ALA A 480 -27.14 5.82 -4.12
C ALA A 480 -26.25 6.27 -5.28
N PHE A 481 -25.56 5.35 -5.96
CA PHE A 481 -24.74 5.58 -7.14
C PHE A 481 -25.45 5.25 -8.46
N MET A 482 -26.50 4.46 -8.42
CA MET A 482 -27.40 4.21 -9.54
C MET A 482 -28.53 5.29 -9.58
#